data_c9df6a852063ca2c4f2765fb19158081
#
_entry.id   c9df6a852063ca2c4f2765fb19158081
#
_cell.length_a   1.000
_cell.length_b   1.000
_cell.length_c   1.000
_cell.angle_alpha   90.00
_cell.angle_beta   90.00
_cell.angle_gamma   90.00
#
_symmetry.space_group_name_H-M   'P 1'
#
loop_
_entity.id
_entity.type
_entity.pdbx_description
1 polymer ?
#
loop_
_entity_poly.entity_id
_entity_poly.type
_entity_poly.pdbx_seq_one_letter_code
_entity_poly.pdbx_strand_id
1 'polypeptide(L)'
;MKMLVLAAIAAVSLSSPAAAQEPTNPQDAFLARLNALCGQKFLGRVVTTDAADADFAGSRLMMHVRDCSPTEVGIPFAVGEDRSRRWIVTRTDAGLRLKHDHRDPEGVIHGYHMYGGDTVGAGTAERQEFPVDQESIAQFIAGDAEVSTTNVWAVEVHPERMFAYELRRPSGRFLRVEFDLTRPLSE
;
A
#
# COMPACT_ATOMS: atom_id res chain seq x y z
N MET A 1 -47.86 -61.16 7.63
CA MET A 1 -47.75 -59.78 7.18
C MET A 1 -46.38 -59.22 7.67
N LYS A 2 -45.40 -59.08 6.77
CA LYS A 2 -44.12 -58.47 7.06
C LYS A 2 -44.11 -57.05 6.50
N MET A 3 -44.04 -56.05 7.40
CA MET A 3 -43.89 -54.65 7.01
C MET A 3 -42.41 -54.40 6.70
N LEU A 4 -42.14 -53.98 5.46
CA LEU A 4 -40.84 -53.38 5.08
C LEU A 4 -40.86 -51.90 5.45
N VAL A 5 -39.92 -51.49 6.28
CA VAL A 5 -39.66 -50.07 6.55
C VAL A 5 -38.54 -49.61 5.59
N LEU A 6 -38.89 -48.76 4.62
CA LEU A 6 -37.89 -48.08 3.79
C LEU A 6 -37.30 -46.88 4.56
N ALA A 7 -36.03 -46.94 4.85
CA ALA A 7 -35.29 -45.78 5.36
C ALA A 7 -34.80 -44.90 4.19
N ALA A 8 -35.31 -43.68 4.09
CA ALA A 8 -34.85 -42.70 3.10
C ALA A 8 -33.57 -42.01 3.66
N ILE A 9 -32.45 -42.21 2.99
CA ILE A 9 -31.18 -41.49 3.28
C ILE A 9 -31.20 -40.16 2.52
N ALA A 10 -31.31 -39.04 3.26
CA ALA A 10 -31.18 -37.71 2.70
C ALA A 10 -29.66 -37.38 2.52
N ALA A 11 -29.24 -37.26 1.27
CA ALA A 11 -27.89 -36.78 0.95
C ALA A 11 -27.81 -35.25 1.16
N VAL A 12 -27.07 -34.80 2.16
CA VAL A 12 -26.74 -33.38 2.36
C VAL A 12 -25.58 -33.00 1.44
N SER A 13 -25.88 -32.22 0.39
CA SER A 13 -24.86 -31.68 -0.50
C SER A 13 -24.16 -30.52 0.21
N LEU A 14 -22.91 -30.70 0.62
CA LEU A 14 -22.04 -29.66 1.09
C LEU A 14 -21.55 -28.84 -0.11
N SER A 15 -22.14 -27.66 -0.32
CA SER A 15 -21.63 -26.68 -1.30
C SER A 15 -20.38 -26.03 -0.72
N SER A 16 -19.20 -26.34 -1.26
CA SER A 16 -17.97 -25.60 -0.96
C SER A 16 -18.11 -24.16 -1.49
N PRO A 17 -17.73 -23.12 -0.72
CA PRO A 17 -17.70 -21.77 -1.25
C PRO A 17 -16.69 -21.71 -2.39
N ALA A 18 -17.11 -21.18 -3.55
CA ALA A 18 -16.22 -20.91 -4.67
C ALA A 18 -15.18 -19.89 -4.21
N ALA A 19 -13.90 -20.25 -4.29
CA ALA A 19 -12.82 -19.28 -4.08
C ALA A 19 -12.96 -18.17 -5.13
N ALA A 20 -13.00 -16.91 -4.68
CA ALA A 20 -12.99 -15.76 -5.58
C ALA A 20 -11.71 -15.82 -6.43
N GLN A 21 -11.87 -15.80 -7.76
CA GLN A 21 -10.73 -15.82 -8.67
C GLN A 21 -9.99 -14.49 -8.59
N GLU A 22 -8.66 -14.52 -8.37
CA GLU A 22 -7.83 -13.31 -8.38
C GLU A 22 -7.97 -12.58 -9.72
N PRO A 23 -8.02 -11.23 -9.72
CA PRO A 23 -8.05 -10.45 -10.95
C PRO A 23 -6.90 -10.83 -11.89
N THR A 24 -7.15 -10.93 -13.18
CA THR A 24 -6.14 -11.31 -14.18
C THR A 24 -5.14 -10.18 -14.45
N ASN A 25 -5.52 -8.91 -14.19
CA ASN A 25 -4.62 -7.76 -14.29
C ASN A 25 -3.81 -7.63 -13.00
N PRO A 26 -2.46 -7.63 -13.05
CA PRO A 26 -1.61 -7.55 -11.86
C PRO A 26 -1.87 -6.29 -11.02
N GLN A 27 -2.22 -5.16 -11.64
CA GLN A 27 -2.50 -3.91 -10.93
C GLN A 27 -3.84 -3.96 -10.19
N ASP A 28 -4.85 -4.61 -10.77
CA ASP A 28 -6.14 -4.82 -10.11
C ASP A 28 -6.00 -5.82 -8.95
N ALA A 29 -5.20 -6.87 -9.14
CA ALA A 29 -4.87 -7.82 -8.08
C ALA A 29 -4.08 -7.14 -6.93
N PHE A 30 -3.12 -6.25 -7.26
CA PHE A 30 -2.38 -5.46 -6.29
C PHE A 30 -3.30 -4.56 -5.47
N LEU A 31 -4.18 -3.80 -6.13
CA LEU A 31 -5.12 -2.92 -5.45
C LEU A 31 -6.13 -3.70 -4.58
N ALA A 32 -6.57 -4.87 -5.03
CA ALA A 32 -7.42 -5.76 -4.25
C ALA A 32 -6.73 -6.25 -2.97
N ARG A 33 -5.42 -6.55 -3.02
CA ARG A 33 -4.61 -6.91 -1.84
C ARG A 33 -4.45 -5.77 -0.86
N LEU A 34 -4.26 -4.54 -1.34
CA LEU A 34 -4.28 -3.35 -0.47
C LEU A 34 -5.64 -3.18 0.21
N ASN A 35 -6.73 -3.32 -0.55
CA ASN A 35 -8.09 -3.23 -0.04
C ASN A 35 -8.41 -4.30 1.03
N ALA A 36 -7.83 -5.49 0.92
CA ALA A 36 -7.99 -6.57 1.91
C ALA A 36 -7.41 -6.21 3.29
N LEU A 37 -6.52 -5.20 3.36
CA LEU A 37 -5.95 -4.68 4.62
C LEU A 37 -6.80 -3.55 5.22
N CYS A 38 -7.93 -3.20 4.62
CA CYS A 38 -8.72 -2.04 5.03
C CYS A 38 -9.16 -2.11 6.50
N GLY A 39 -9.00 -1.00 7.22
CA GLY A 39 -9.26 -0.88 8.65
C GLY A 39 -8.07 -1.29 9.53
N GLN A 40 -7.07 -1.98 9.00
CA GLN A 40 -5.98 -2.53 9.79
C GLN A 40 -4.83 -1.53 9.98
N LYS A 41 -4.17 -1.62 11.14
CA LYS A 41 -3.00 -0.82 11.53
C LYS A 41 -1.82 -1.74 11.80
N PHE A 42 -0.62 -1.31 11.39
CA PHE A 42 0.60 -2.10 11.58
C PHE A 42 1.77 -1.22 12.00
N LEU A 43 2.64 -1.76 12.85
CA LEU A 43 3.94 -1.14 13.16
C LEU A 43 4.94 -1.47 12.07
N GLY A 44 5.75 -0.45 11.73
CA GLY A 44 6.81 -0.55 10.75
C GLY A 44 8.18 -0.34 11.33
N ARG A 45 9.18 -0.67 10.52
CA ARG A 45 10.59 -0.40 10.80
C ARG A 45 11.33 -0.06 9.51
N VAL A 46 12.31 0.82 9.58
CA VAL A 46 13.30 1.00 8.52
C VAL A 46 14.24 -0.21 8.53
N VAL A 47 14.48 -0.80 7.36
CA VAL A 47 15.40 -1.95 7.20
C VAL A 47 16.65 -1.61 6.41
N THR A 48 16.76 -0.36 5.93
CA THR A 48 17.93 0.21 5.27
C THR A 48 18.75 1.06 6.25
N THR A 49 19.98 1.40 5.89
CA THR A 49 20.94 2.08 6.79
C THR A 49 21.42 3.43 6.24
N ASP A 50 20.68 4.05 5.33
CA ASP A 50 21.03 5.38 4.81
C ASP A 50 20.89 6.43 5.93
N ALA A 51 21.91 7.25 6.13
CA ALA A 51 21.94 8.28 7.18
C ALA A 51 20.82 9.32 7.01
N ALA A 52 20.35 9.55 5.78
CA ALA A 52 19.22 10.43 5.51
C ALA A 52 17.88 9.93 6.10
N ASP A 53 17.81 8.68 6.57
CA ASP A 53 16.62 8.07 7.17
C ASP A 53 16.69 7.99 8.70
N ALA A 54 17.67 8.61 9.33
CA ALA A 54 17.89 8.49 10.79
C ALA A 54 16.64 8.86 11.60
N ASP A 55 15.90 9.90 11.19
CA ASP A 55 14.66 10.32 11.87
C ASP A 55 13.55 9.25 11.75
N PHE A 56 13.44 8.60 10.60
CA PHE A 56 12.50 7.48 10.43
C PHE A 56 12.94 6.26 11.24
N ALA A 57 14.23 5.92 11.19
CA ALA A 57 14.78 4.76 11.89
C ALA A 57 14.70 4.90 13.42
N GLY A 58 14.81 6.13 13.94
CA GLY A 58 14.70 6.46 15.36
C GLY A 58 13.28 6.62 15.88
N SER A 59 12.26 6.60 14.99
CA SER A 59 10.89 6.88 15.34
C SER A 59 10.03 5.60 15.33
N ARG A 60 8.93 5.64 16.12
CA ARG A 60 7.86 4.64 15.98
C ARG A 60 7.12 4.87 14.67
N LEU A 61 7.17 3.91 13.76
CA LEU A 61 6.47 3.97 12.48
C LEU A 61 5.16 3.19 12.56
N MET A 62 4.09 3.76 12.01
CA MET A 62 2.78 3.10 11.97
C MET A 62 2.06 3.45 10.68
N MET A 63 1.55 2.45 9.96
CA MET A 63 0.59 2.65 8.88
C MET A 63 -0.81 2.26 9.32
N HIS A 64 -1.82 2.90 8.74
CA HIS A 64 -3.22 2.56 8.89
C HIS A 64 -3.85 2.50 7.50
N VAL A 65 -4.19 1.32 7.00
CA VAL A 65 -4.91 1.19 5.71
C VAL A 65 -6.37 1.58 5.95
N ARG A 66 -6.81 2.66 5.33
CA ARG A 66 -8.20 3.16 5.46
C ARG A 66 -8.60 3.94 4.21
N ASP A 67 -9.77 4.54 4.23
CA ASP A 67 -10.32 5.31 3.09
C ASP A 67 -10.30 4.46 1.80
N CYS A 68 -10.82 3.23 1.92
CA CYS A 68 -10.75 2.23 0.87
C CYS A 68 -11.99 2.29 -0.06
N SER A 69 -11.73 2.17 -1.33
CA SER A 69 -12.74 2.03 -2.38
C SER A 69 -12.27 1.02 -3.44
N PRO A 70 -13.10 0.61 -4.40
CA PRO A 70 -12.65 -0.24 -5.49
C PRO A 70 -11.52 0.34 -6.33
N THR A 71 -11.35 1.66 -6.33
CA THR A 71 -10.38 2.38 -7.18
C THR A 71 -9.33 3.15 -6.41
N GLU A 72 -9.42 3.24 -5.08
CA GLU A 72 -8.47 4.02 -4.27
C GLU A 72 -8.31 3.46 -2.87
N VAL A 73 -7.07 3.48 -2.37
CA VAL A 73 -6.73 3.15 -0.99
C VAL A 73 -5.84 4.25 -0.42
N GLY A 74 -6.29 4.86 0.67
CA GLY A 74 -5.52 5.82 1.46
C GLY A 74 -4.88 5.14 2.66
N ILE A 75 -3.58 5.43 2.87
CA ILE A 75 -2.76 4.81 3.91
C ILE A 75 -2.06 5.92 4.72
N PRO A 76 -2.68 6.49 5.76
CA PRO A 76 -1.97 7.33 6.73
C PRO A 76 -0.73 6.64 7.26
N PHE A 77 0.38 7.38 7.28
CA PHE A 77 1.68 6.93 7.75
C PHE A 77 2.19 7.87 8.83
N ALA A 78 2.27 7.38 10.05
CA ALA A 78 2.75 8.13 11.20
C ALA A 78 4.23 7.87 11.46
N VAL A 79 4.97 8.95 11.77
CA VAL A 79 6.38 8.92 12.16
C VAL A 79 6.50 9.60 13.53
N GLY A 80 6.65 8.82 14.59
CA GLY A 80 6.54 9.33 15.95
C GLY A 80 5.16 9.97 16.19
N GLU A 81 5.13 11.25 16.49
CA GLU A 81 3.89 12.04 16.67
C GLU A 81 3.41 12.72 15.38
N ASP A 82 4.22 12.74 14.33
CA ASP A 82 3.84 13.34 13.05
C ASP A 82 2.77 12.48 12.34
N ARG A 83 1.63 13.08 12.04
CA ARG A 83 0.46 12.48 11.38
C ARG A 83 0.17 13.10 10.01
N SER A 84 1.12 13.90 9.48
CA SER A 84 0.92 14.66 8.26
C SER A 84 1.11 13.84 6.97
N ARG A 85 1.52 12.57 7.05
CA ARG A 85 1.82 11.76 5.87
C ARG A 85 0.72 10.77 5.56
N ARG A 86 0.38 10.67 4.28
CA ARG A 86 -0.56 9.69 3.76
C ARG A 86 -0.15 9.28 2.35
N TRP A 87 -0.04 7.99 2.11
CA TRP A 87 0.04 7.43 0.76
C TRP A 87 -1.35 7.24 0.20
N ILE A 88 -1.54 7.58 -1.08
CA ILE A 88 -2.80 7.38 -1.81
C ILE A 88 -2.46 6.58 -3.06
N VAL A 89 -3.00 5.38 -3.16
CA VAL A 89 -2.88 4.54 -4.36
C VAL A 89 -4.21 4.54 -5.09
N THR A 90 -4.23 5.04 -6.33
CA THR A 90 -5.45 5.20 -7.13
C THR A 90 -5.32 4.40 -8.44
N ARG A 91 -6.40 3.69 -8.82
CA ARG A 91 -6.54 3.08 -10.15
C ARG A 91 -6.90 4.14 -11.16
N THR A 92 -6.13 4.22 -12.24
CA THR A 92 -6.37 5.11 -13.38
C THR A 92 -6.58 4.30 -14.65
N ASP A 93 -7.02 4.93 -15.74
CA ASP A 93 -7.17 4.25 -17.04
C ASP A 93 -5.82 3.70 -17.56
N ALA A 94 -4.70 4.35 -17.20
CA ALA A 94 -3.36 3.97 -17.65
C ALA A 94 -2.63 2.98 -16.70
N GLY A 95 -3.12 2.80 -15.48
CA GLY A 95 -2.44 1.96 -14.50
C GLY A 95 -2.75 2.36 -13.06
N LEU A 96 -1.75 2.32 -12.19
CA LEU A 96 -1.85 2.82 -10.82
C LEU A 96 -1.07 4.11 -10.65
N ARG A 97 -1.56 4.97 -9.76
CA ARG A 97 -0.92 6.21 -9.33
C ARG A 97 -0.66 6.16 -7.83
N LEU A 98 0.54 6.55 -7.42
CA LEU A 98 0.88 6.82 -6.03
C LEU A 98 1.05 8.32 -5.83
N LYS A 99 0.34 8.90 -4.86
CA LYS A 99 0.55 10.27 -4.40
C LYS A 99 0.83 10.31 -2.90
N HIS A 100 1.64 11.31 -2.49
CA HIS A 100 1.97 11.57 -1.09
C HIS A 100 1.23 12.83 -0.65
N ASP A 101 0.19 12.64 0.15
CA ASP A 101 -0.54 13.73 0.79
C ASP A 101 0.18 14.11 2.08
N HIS A 102 0.66 15.35 2.17
CA HIS A 102 1.33 15.90 3.34
C HIS A 102 0.47 16.99 3.98
N ARG A 103 -0.62 16.58 4.59
CA ARG A 103 -1.50 17.44 5.41
C ARG A 103 -1.62 16.87 6.83
N ASP A 104 -1.59 17.77 7.81
CA ASP A 104 -1.93 17.39 9.18
C ASP A 104 -3.45 17.13 9.35
N PRO A 105 -3.89 16.65 10.52
CA PRO A 105 -5.31 16.40 10.77
C PRO A 105 -6.21 17.64 10.63
N GLU A 106 -5.65 18.85 10.78
CA GLU A 106 -6.31 20.14 10.63
C GLU A 106 -6.39 20.58 9.17
N GLY A 107 -5.76 19.85 8.25
CA GLY A 107 -5.76 20.08 6.80
C GLY A 107 -4.68 21.05 6.32
N VAL A 108 -3.74 21.44 7.19
CA VAL A 108 -2.61 22.31 6.81
C VAL A 108 -1.58 21.51 6.01
N ILE A 109 -1.17 22.07 4.87
CA ILE A 109 -0.16 21.46 4.00
C ILE A 109 1.24 21.71 4.57
N HIS A 110 2.06 20.65 4.62
CA HIS A 110 3.45 20.70 5.07
C HIS A 110 4.41 20.33 3.93
N GLY A 111 5.21 21.31 3.50
CA GLY A 111 6.22 21.10 2.45
C GLY A 111 5.65 20.68 1.11
N TYR A 112 6.27 19.69 0.47
CA TYR A 112 5.80 19.13 -0.81
C TYR A 112 4.53 18.31 -0.58
N HIS A 113 3.54 18.51 -1.45
CA HIS A 113 2.21 17.94 -1.29
C HIS A 113 1.70 17.34 -2.61
N MET A 114 1.04 16.18 -2.53
CA MET A 114 0.52 15.44 -3.69
C MET A 114 1.58 15.12 -4.76
N TYR A 115 2.85 15.00 -4.36
CA TYR A 115 3.88 14.49 -5.25
C TYR A 115 3.82 12.96 -5.33
N GLY A 116 4.36 12.40 -6.41
CA GLY A 116 4.35 10.95 -6.62
C GLY A 116 4.63 10.56 -8.05
N GLY A 117 3.97 9.51 -8.54
CA GLY A 117 4.13 9.06 -9.90
C GLY A 117 3.15 7.98 -10.31
N ASP A 118 3.21 7.63 -11.59
CA ASP A 118 2.38 6.61 -12.22
C ASP A 118 3.20 5.36 -12.54
N THR A 119 2.56 4.20 -12.55
CA THR A 119 3.19 2.98 -13.04
C THR A 119 3.48 3.10 -14.54
N VAL A 120 4.66 2.61 -14.97
CA VAL A 120 5.04 2.57 -16.40
C VAL A 120 4.90 1.17 -17.01
N GLY A 121 4.53 0.17 -16.22
CA GLY A 121 4.34 -1.22 -16.64
C GLY A 121 3.34 -1.93 -15.75
N ALA A 122 3.04 -3.18 -16.08
CA ALA A 122 2.05 -3.97 -15.37
C ALA A 122 2.43 -4.29 -13.90
N GLY A 123 3.74 -4.31 -13.60
CA GLY A 123 4.22 -4.76 -12.31
C GLY A 123 3.81 -6.20 -12.00
N THR A 124 3.64 -6.50 -10.71
CA THR A 124 3.08 -7.78 -10.25
C THR A 124 1.94 -7.54 -9.26
N ALA A 125 1.20 -8.59 -8.93
CA ALA A 125 0.18 -8.53 -7.90
C ALA A 125 0.75 -8.24 -6.49
N GLU A 126 2.07 -8.41 -6.29
CA GLU A 126 2.77 -8.15 -5.04
C GLU A 126 3.52 -6.83 -5.01
N ARG A 127 3.94 -6.30 -6.19
CA ARG A 127 4.82 -5.13 -6.27
C ARG A 127 4.47 -4.22 -7.43
N GLN A 128 4.35 -2.92 -7.13
CA GLN A 128 4.18 -1.86 -8.11
C GLN A 128 5.23 -0.78 -7.91
N GLU A 129 5.74 -0.21 -9.02
CA GLU A 129 6.73 0.84 -9.03
C GLU A 129 6.17 2.11 -9.66
N PHE A 130 6.50 3.25 -9.05
CA PHE A 130 5.96 4.56 -9.38
C PHE A 130 7.12 5.55 -9.61
N PRO A 131 7.68 5.60 -10.83
CA PRO A 131 8.62 6.67 -11.18
C PRO A 131 7.95 8.04 -11.04
N VAL A 132 8.74 9.02 -10.59
CA VAL A 132 8.28 10.40 -10.39
C VAL A 132 7.63 10.96 -11.64
N ASP A 133 6.44 11.58 -11.51
CA ASP A 133 5.71 12.22 -12.61
C ASP A 133 6.18 13.66 -12.87
N GLN A 134 5.77 14.23 -14.02
CA GLN A 134 6.20 15.55 -14.44
C GLN A 134 5.71 16.68 -13.51
N GLU A 135 4.52 16.51 -12.91
CA GLU A 135 3.98 17.47 -11.93
C GLU A 135 4.88 17.53 -10.69
N SER A 136 5.27 16.37 -10.18
CA SER A 136 6.17 16.25 -9.03
C SER A 136 7.58 16.76 -9.34
N ILE A 137 8.10 16.48 -10.55
CA ILE A 137 9.39 17.02 -11.01
C ILE A 137 9.36 18.54 -11.00
N ALA A 138 8.32 19.15 -11.57
CA ALA A 138 8.18 20.62 -11.58
C ALA A 138 8.11 21.18 -10.15
N GLN A 139 7.37 20.53 -9.25
CA GLN A 139 7.26 20.92 -7.85
C GLN A 139 8.62 20.84 -7.13
N PHE A 140 9.40 19.77 -7.35
CA PHE A 140 10.73 19.59 -6.74
C PHE A 140 11.74 20.61 -7.23
N ILE A 141 11.74 20.93 -8.54
CA ILE A 141 12.59 21.99 -9.11
C ILE A 141 12.24 23.34 -8.50
N ALA A 142 10.94 23.68 -8.44
CA ALA A 142 10.50 24.97 -7.87
C ALA A 142 10.79 25.12 -6.37
N GLY A 143 11.02 24.02 -5.65
CA GLY A 143 11.30 23.98 -4.21
C GLY A 143 12.73 23.60 -3.84
N ASP A 144 13.69 23.74 -4.77
CA ASP A 144 15.13 23.44 -4.55
C ASP A 144 15.39 21.99 -4.07
N ALA A 145 14.64 21.02 -4.61
CA ALA A 145 14.77 19.60 -4.30
C ALA A 145 15.05 18.74 -5.55
N GLU A 146 15.91 19.20 -6.44
CA GLU A 146 16.24 18.55 -7.73
C GLU A 146 16.70 17.11 -7.57
N VAL A 147 17.31 16.74 -6.45
CA VAL A 147 17.68 15.36 -6.13
C VAL A 147 16.49 14.41 -6.13
N SER A 148 15.26 14.92 -5.97
CA SER A 148 14.02 14.16 -5.96
C SER A 148 13.40 13.95 -7.34
N THR A 149 13.91 14.61 -8.38
CA THR A 149 13.41 14.49 -9.76
C THR A 149 13.68 13.13 -10.41
N THR A 150 14.45 12.29 -9.75
CA THR A 150 14.77 10.91 -10.17
C THR A 150 14.21 9.86 -9.21
N ASN A 151 13.30 10.24 -8.32
CA ASN A 151 12.70 9.31 -7.38
C ASN A 151 11.92 8.20 -8.12
N VAL A 152 12.09 6.99 -7.63
CA VAL A 152 11.19 5.87 -7.92
C VAL A 152 10.72 5.31 -6.59
N TRP A 153 9.43 5.36 -6.38
CA TRP A 153 8.82 4.69 -5.24
C TRP A 153 8.38 3.28 -5.60
N ALA A 154 8.29 2.39 -4.63
CA ALA A 154 7.66 1.10 -4.78
C ALA A 154 6.81 0.76 -3.55
N VAL A 155 5.74 0.03 -3.80
CA VAL A 155 4.90 -0.54 -2.75
C VAL A 155 4.82 -2.05 -2.99
N GLU A 156 5.03 -2.82 -1.91
CA GLU A 156 4.86 -4.27 -1.90
C GLU A 156 3.75 -4.67 -0.93
N VAL A 157 2.95 -5.65 -1.32
CA VAL A 157 1.95 -6.30 -0.48
C VAL A 157 2.05 -7.81 -0.65
N HIS A 158 2.54 -8.47 0.38
CA HIS A 158 2.55 -9.92 0.49
C HIS A 158 1.53 -10.32 1.57
N PRO A 159 0.32 -10.75 1.21
CA PRO A 159 -0.76 -11.04 2.16
C PRO A 159 -0.29 -11.91 3.33
N GLU A 160 -0.78 -11.61 4.54
CA GLU A 160 -0.48 -12.32 5.78
C GLU A 160 1.02 -12.39 6.12
N ARG A 161 1.86 -11.58 5.47
CA ARG A 161 3.31 -11.59 5.69
C ARG A 161 3.89 -10.19 5.87
N MET A 162 3.84 -9.35 4.84
CA MET A 162 4.57 -8.10 4.86
C MET A 162 4.01 -7.09 3.86
N PHE A 163 3.96 -5.82 4.26
CA PHE A 163 3.88 -4.66 3.39
C PHE A 163 5.21 -3.93 3.41
N ALA A 164 5.67 -3.40 2.27
CA ALA A 164 6.82 -2.53 2.23
C ALA A 164 6.57 -1.28 1.38
N TYR A 165 7.19 -0.18 1.81
CA TYR A 165 7.32 1.05 1.05
C TYR A 165 8.79 1.32 0.79
N GLU A 166 9.11 1.71 -0.45
CA GLU A 166 10.48 2.01 -0.87
C GLU A 166 10.56 3.38 -1.55
N LEU A 167 11.73 3.99 -1.40
CA LEU A 167 12.22 5.09 -2.23
C LEU A 167 13.61 4.76 -2.71
N ARG A 168 13.85 4.84 -4.01
CA ARG A 168 15.20 4.70 -4.58
C ARG A 168 15.50 5.80 -5.59
N ARG A 169 16.79 6.06 -5.80
CA ARG A 169 17.35 6.96 -6.82
C ARG A 169 18.54 6.32 -7.50
N PRO A 170 18.85 6.67 -8.76
CA PRO A 170 20.06 6.20 -9.44
C PRO A 170 21.38 6.56 -8.72
N SER A 171 21.37 7.60 -7.87
CA SER A 171 22.50 8.01 -7.04
C SER A 171 22.89 7.02 -5.94
N GLY A 172 22.15 5.92 -5.77
CA GLY A 172 22.36 4.92 -4.72
C GLY A 172 21.51 5.15 -3.46
N ARG A 173 20.70 6.23 -3.40
CA ARG A 173 19.73 6.44 -2.32
C ARG A 173 18.71 5.30 -2.28
N PHE A 174 18.55 4.68 -1.10
CA PHE A 174 17.57 3.62 -0.91
C PHE A 174 17.01 3.65 0.51
N LEU A 175 15.71 3.90 0.61
CA LEU A 175 14.90 3.73 1.82
C LEU A 175 13.99 2.52 1.62
N ARG A 176 13.89 1.65 2.62
CA ARG A 176 12.84 0.63 2.73
C ARG A 176 12.28 0.59 4.13
N VAL A 177 10.96 0.70 4.22
CA VAL A 177 10.18 0.53 5.46
C VAL A 177 9.33 -0.72 5.31
N GLU A 178 9.40 -1.63 6.27
CA GLU A 178 8.61 -2.86 6.31
C GLU A 178 7.62 -2.85 7.47
N PHE A 179 6.43 -3.43 7.22
CA PHE A 179 5.35 -3.61 8.19
C PHE A 179 4.97 -5.09 8.24
N ASP A 180 4.94 -5.66 9.44
CA ASP A 180 4.60 -7.06 9.68
C ASP A 180 3.07 -7.23 9.65
N LEU A 181 2.53 -7.80 8.57
CA LEU A 181 1.09 -8.03 8.40
C LEU A 181 0.54 -9.21 9.24
N THR A 182 1.42 -9.98 9.89
CA THR A 182 0.99 -11.05 10.81
C THR A 182 0.53 -10.51 12.16
N ARG A 183 0.78 -9.21 12.45
CA ARG A 183 0.55 -8.57 13.75
C ARG A 183 -0.21 -7.25 13.62
N PRO A 184 -1.47 -7.27 13.19
CA PRO A 184 -2.28 -6.06 13.21
C PRO A 184 -2.41 -5.55 14.65
N LEU A 185 -2.41 -4.22 14.80
CA LEU A 185 -2.66 -3.59 16.10
C LEU A 185 -4.15 -3.73 16.42
N SER A 186 -4.46 -4.10 17.68
CA SER A 186 -5.82 -3.97 18.20
C SER A 186 -6.25 -2.51 18.26
N GLU A 187 -7.54 -2.28 18.06
CA GLU A 187 -8.15 -0.94 18.24
C GLU A 187 -7.96 -0.38 19.65
#